data_4e7db6920db324087d1d76f3322ddd82
#
_entry.id   4e7db6920db324087d1d76f3322ddd82
#
_cell.length_a   1.000
_cell.length_b   1.000
_cell.length_c   1.000
_cell.angle_alpha   90.00
_cell.angle_beta   90.00
_cell.angle_gamma   90.00
#
_symmetry.space_group_name_H-M   'P 1'
#
loop_
_entity.id
_entity.type
_entity.pdbx_description
1 polymer ?
#
loop_
_entity_poly.entity_id
_entity_poly.type
_entity_poly.pdbx_seq_one_letter_code
_entity_poly.pdbx_strand_id
1 'polypeptide(L)'
;MSRLPAGISLLLLCGLLLPGMFSGATLLHAESRANGYVFSVTVTSARELDVVLDRAEDLRELFDPAEHSRIAIVLHGDELHLFQRRNYSTNQSVVERARLLDQDNIIDIKACQTMMRTLEIGQSELPSFIEQVPFAPAEIERLQREEGFTRL
;
A
#
# COMPACT_ATOMS: atom_id res chain seq x y z
N MET A 1 34.90 52.03 74.60
CA MET A 1 36.29 51.53 74.63
C MET A 1 36.38 50.26 73.82
N SER A 2 37.17 50.32 72.74
CA SER A 2 38.07 49.28 72.18
C SER A 2 37.43 48.01 71.64
N ARG A 3 37.57 47.74 70.48
CA ARG A 3 38.52 47.41 69.41
C ARG A 3 37.95 46.31 68.50
N LEU A 4 37.95 46.57 67.23
CA LEU A 4 38.07 45.53 66.18
C LEU A 4 39.44 44.79 66.34
N PRO A 5 39.55 43.60 65.70
CA PRO A 5 39.97 43.49 64.31
C PRO A 5 39.32 42.29 63.55
N ALA A 6 39.05 42.48 62.34
CA ALA A 6 39.80 42.07 61.13
C ALA A 6 40.17 40.58 61.04
N GLY A 7 39.67 39.93 60.02
CA GLY A 7 40.21 38.62 59.62
C GLY A 7 39.46 37.94 58.51
N ILE A 8 39.94 38.21 57.29
CA ILE A 8 40.13 37.24 56.20
C ILE A 8 38.93 36.71 55.46
N SER A 9 38.74 37.34 54.34
CA SER A 9 38.08 36.85 53.10
C SER A 9 38.68 35.51 52.66
N LEU A 10 37.81 34.51 52.47
CA LEU A 10 38.12 33.33 51.67
C LEU A 10 37.09 33.14 50.65
N LEU A 11 37.38 33.60 49.44
CA LEU A 11 36.63 33.35 48.21
C LEU A 11 36.77 31.87 47.88
N LEU A 12 35.66 31.10 48.06
CA LEU A 12 35.49 29.77 47.50
C LEU A 12 34.66 29.91 46.27
N LEU A 13 35.34 29.91 45.13
CA LEU A 13 34.78 29.83 43.79
C LEU A 13 34.22 28.40 43.59
N CYS A 14 32.93 28.22 43.86
CA CYS A 14 32.27 26.95 43.57
C CYS A 14 31.81 26.99 42.13
N GLY A 15 32.62 26.41 41.25
CA GLY A 15 32.28 26.23 39.85
C GLY A 15 31.06 25.33 39.67
N LEU A 16 29.96 25.92 39.24
CA LEU A 16 28.73 25.21 38.89
C LEU A 16 28.92 24.55 37.49
N LEU A 17 29.37 23.29 37.50
CA LEU A 17 29.34 22.41 36.33
C LEU A 17 27.88 22.04 36.08
N LEU A 18 27.25 22.72 35.14
CA LEU A 18 25.96 22.30 34.55
C LEU A 18 26.21 21.08 33.64
N PRO A 19 25.64 19.91 33.94
CA PRO A 19 25.62 18.84 32.96
C PRO A 19 24.69 19.24 31.84
N GLY A 20 25.24 19.45 30.64
CA GLY A 20 24.50 19.65 29.43
C GLY A 20 23.62 18.43 29.16
N MET A 21 22.32 18.58 29.36
CA MET A 21 21.33 17.63 28.87
C MET A 21 21.31 17.68 27.33
N PHE A 22 22.13 16.84 26.73
CA PHE A 22 21.91 16.45 25.33
C PHE A 22 20.59 15.66 25.26
N SER A 23 19.47 16.36 25.11
CA SER A 23 18.23 15.75 24.62
C SER A 23 18.49 15.33 23.19
N GLY A 24 18.98 14.12 23.00
CA GLY A 24 18.95 13.45 21.73
C GLY A 24 17.49 13.23 21.36
N ALA A 25 16.92 14.14 20.58
CA ALA A 25 15.67 13.89 19.87
C ALA A 25 15.93 12.76 18.87
N THR A 26 15.68 11.54 19.29
CA THR A 26 15.55 10.41 18.41
C THR A 26 14.35 10.73 17.52
N LEU A 27 14.60 11.18 16.29
CA LEU A 27 13.62 11.22 15.24
C LEU A 27 13.22 9.77 15.01
N LEU A 28 12.16 9.31 15.69
CA LEU A 28 11.41 8.16 15.28
C LEU A 28 10.89 8.49 13.88
N HIS A 29 11.60 8.00 12.87
CA HIS A 29 11.02 7.83 11.56
C HIS A 29 9.89 6.83 11.78
N ALA A 30 8.69 7.36 11.94
CA ALA A 30 7.48 6.56 11.68
C ALA A 30 7.58 6.22 10.20
N GLU A 31 8.02 5.00 9.89
CA GLU A 31 7.82 4.44 8.56
C GLU A 31 6.34 4.57 8.28
N SER A 32 6.01 5.48 7.36
CA SER A 32 4.65 5.68 6.92
C SER A 32 4.19 4.36 6.30
N ARG A 33 3.40 3.61 7.06
CA ARG A 33 2.80 2.37 6.58
C ARG A 33 1.94 2.75 5.37
N ALA A 34 2.14 2.07 4.25
CA ALA A 34 1.32 2.30 3.07
C ALA A 34 -0.16 2.12 3.44
N ASN A 35 -1.01 3.01 2.98
CA ASN A 35 -2.46 2.88 3.20
C ASN A 35 -3.06 1.72 2.40
N GLY A 36 -2.35 1.23 1.40
CA GLY A 36 -2.73 0.12 0.54
C GLY A 36 -1.67 -0.14 -0.52
N TYR A 37 -1.89 -1.15 -1.33
CA TYR A 37 -1.02 -1.51 -2.43
C TYR A 37 -1.79 -1.59 -3.73
N VAL A 38 -1.17 -1.17 -4.84
CA VAL A 38 -1.72 -1.33 -6.17
C VAL A 38 -0.75 -2.09 -7.06
N PHE A 39 -1.23 -3.22 -7.59
CA PHE A 39 -0.55 -3.98 -8.62
C PHE A 39 -0.95 -3.47 -10.00
N SER A 40 0.03 -3.05 -10.79
CA SER A 40 -0.13 -2.72 -12.20
C SER A 40 0.21 -3.97 -13.01
N VAL A 41 -0.81 -4.74 -13.40
CA VAL A 41 -0.62 -6.09 -13.92
C VAL A 41 -0.55 -6.11 -15.45
N THR A 42 0.44 -6.83 -15.97
CA THR A 42 0.59 -7.17 -17.39
C THR A 42 1.16 -8.57 -17.50
N VAL A 43 0.35 -9.58 -17.18
CA VAL A 43 0.74 -10.99 -17.27
C VAL A 43 0.12 -11.66 -18.48
N THR A 44 0.65 -12.79 -18.90
CA THR A 44 0.22 -13.48 -20.12
C THR A 44 -0.41 -14.85 -19.85
N SER A 45 -0.36 -15.31 -18.60
CA SER A 45 -0.84 -16.64 -18.23
C SER A 45 -1.58 -16.65 -16.89
N ALA A 46 -2.50 -17.62 -16.74
CA ALA A 46 -3.18 -17.89 -15.49
C ALA A 46 -2.22 -18.15 -14.32
N ARG A 47 -1.09 -18.81 -14.60
CA ARG A 47 -0.06 -19.11 -13.59
C ARG A 47 0.61 -17.85 -13.07
N GLU A 48 0.92 -16.89 -13.95
CA GLU A 48 1.52 -15.62 -13.55
C GLU A 48 0.51 -14.78 -12.75
N LEU A 49 -0.76 -14.80 -13.15
CA LEU A 49 -1.82 -14.15 -12.38
C LEU A 49 -1.97 -14.78 -10.99
N ASP A 50 -1.86 -16.10 -10.88
CA ASP A 50 -1.93 -16.80 -9.60
C ASP A 50 -0.82 -16.35 -8.63
N VAL A 51 0.39 -16.11 -9.14
CA VAL A 51 1.49 -15.53 -8.34
C VAL A 51 1.17 -14.11 -7.85
N VAL A 52 0.47 -13.31 -8.66
CA VAL A 52 0.02 -11.97 -8.22
C VAL A 52 -1.02 -12.10 -7.10
N LEU A 53 -1.95 -13.07 -7.20
CA LEU A 53 -2.93 -13.34 -6.16
C LEU A 53 -2.28 -13.83 -4.86
N ASP A 54 -1.29 -14.74 -4.94
CA ASP A 54 -0.50 -15.17 -3.78
C ASP A 54 0.13 -13.97 -3.07
N ARG A 55 0.73 -13.07 -3.85
CA ARG A 55 1.35 -11.86 -3.29
C ARG A 55 0.34 -10.91 -2.64
N ALA A 56 -0.85 -10.81 -3.20
CA ALA A 56 -1.93 -10.02 -2.62
C ALA A 56 -2.40 -10.60 -1.28
N GLU A 57 -2.55 -11.92 -1.18
CA GLU A 57 -2.90 -12.59 0.08
C GLU A 57 -1.82 -12.39 1.17
N ASP A 58 -0.53 -12.52 0.82
CA ASP A 58 0.58 -12.23 1.74
C ASP A 58 0.53 -10.80 2.29
N LEU A 59 0.26 -9.84 1.41
CA LEU A 59 0.18 -8.42 1.79
C LEU A 59 -1.07 -8.12 2.63
N ARG A 60 -2.15 -8.89 2.47
CA ARG A 60 -3.37 -8.73 3.26
C ARG A 60 -3.12 -8.88 4.76
N GLU A 61 -2.18 -9.72 5.15
CA GLU A 61 -1.81 -9.93 6.56
C GLU A 61 -1.26 -8.67 7.25
N LEU A 62 -0.84 -7.67 6.46
CA LEU A 62 -0.34 -6.40 6.98
C LEU A 62 -1.44 -5.42 7.41
N PHE A 63 -2.70 -5.71 7.08
CA PHE A 63 -3.86 -4.85 7.34
C PHE A 63 -4.83 -5.46 8.34
N ASP A 64 -5.64 -4.60 8.97
CA ASP A 64 -6.73 -5.05 9.84
C ASP A 64 -7.79 -5.80 9.00
N PRO A 65 -8.21 -7.01 9.41
CA PRO A 65 -9.27 -7.74 8.71
C PRO A 65 -10.61 -7.00 8.61
N ALA A 66 -10.88 -6.06 9.51
CA ALA A 66 -12.11 -5.25 9.49
C ALA A 66 -12.05 -4.09 8.48
N GLU A 67 -10.89 -3.77 7.94
CA GLU A 67 -10.76 -2.72 6.93
C GLU A 67 -11.16 -3.25 5.54
N HIS A 68 -11.68 -2.34 4.70
CA HIS A 68 -11.97 -2.64 3.30
C HIS A 68 -10.68 -3.05 2.57
N SER A 69 -10.83 -3.71 1.43
CA SER A 69 -9.70 -4.09 0.59
C SER A 69 -8.75 -2.90 0.37
N ARG A 70 -7.50 -3.11 0.76
CA ARG A 70 -6.42 -2.16 0.53
C ARG A 70 -5.43 -2.65 -0.50
N ILE A 71 -5.84 -3.62 -1.31
CA ILE A 71 -5.03 -4.20 -2.36
C ILE A 71 -5.81 -4.14 -3.66
N ALA A 72 -5.42 -3.22 -4.54
CA ALA A 72 -6.01 -3.08 -5.86
C ALA A 72 -5.17 -3.81 -6.91
N ILE A 73 -5.83 -4.57 -7.78
CA ILE A 73 -5.20 -5.23 -8.94
C ILE A 73 -5.75 -4.58 -10.19
N VAL A 74 -4.93 -3.83 -10.91
CA VAL A 74 -5.34 -3.10 -12.11
C VAL A 74 -4.86 -3.83 -13.35
N LEU A 75 -5.80 -4.41 -14.08
CA LEU A 75 -5.59 -5.17 -15.32
C LEU A 75 -5.59 -4.21 -16.52
N HIS A 76 -4.52 -4.20 -17.29
CA HIS A 76 -4.41 -3.31 -18.44
C HIS A 76 -3.59 -3.87 -19.60
N GLY A 77 -3.54 -5.20 -19.72
CA GLY A 77 -2.86 -5.95 -20.75
C GLY A 77 -3.63 -7.19 -21.21
N ASP A 78 -2.91 -8.16 -21.74
CA ASP A 78 -3.46 -9.41 -22.29
C ASP A 78 -4.12 -10.30 -21.22
N GLU A 79 -3.83 -10.09 -19.93
CA GLU A 79 -4.46 -10.79 -18.82
C GLU A 79 -5.99 -10.60 -18.78
N LEU A 80 -6.51 -9.54 -19.38
CA LEU A 80 -7.95 -9.34 -19.54
C LEU A 80 -8.63 -10.51 -20.26
N HIS A 81 -7.92 -11.19 -21.18
CA HIS A 81 -8.42 -12.38 -21.85
C HIS A 81 -8.65 -13.56 -20.92
N LEU A 82 -7.90 -13.64 -19.79
CA LEU A 82 -8.07 -14.72 -18.81
C LEU A 82 -9.47 -14.67 -18.17
N PHE A 83 -10.02 -13.48 -18.01
CA PHE A 83 -11.32 -13.24 -17.37
C PHE A 83 -12.50 -13.25 -18.34
N GLN A 84 -12.27 -13.31 -19.66
CA GLN A 84 -13.38 -13.36 -20.63
C GLN A 84 -14.22 -14.61 -20.45
N ARG A 85 -15.53 -14.45 -20.50
CA ARG A 85 -16.50 -15.57 -20.39
C ARG A 85 -16.20 -16.72 -21.34
N ARG A 86 -15.77 -16.44 -22.57
CA ARG A 86 -15.41 -17.47 -23.56
C ARG A 86 -14.19 -18.31 -23.15
N ASN A 87 -13.32 -17.77 -22.29
CA ASN A 87 -12.10 -18.41 -21.82
C ASN A 87 -12.24 -18.98 -20.40
N TYR A 88 -13.43 -18.83 -19.79
CA TYR A 88 -13.68 -19.22 -18.41
C TYR A 88 -13.32 -20.70 -18.13
N SER A 89 -13.77 -21.62 -18.99
CA SER A 89 -13.50 -23.06 -18.76
C SER A 89 -12.02 -23.41 -18.68
N THR A 90 -11.17 -22.67 -19.41
CA THR A 90 -9.72 -22.85 -19.40
C THR A 90 -9.06 -22.22 -18.18
N ASN A 91 -9.63 -21.11 -17.69
CA ASN A 91 -9.03 -20.30 -16.61
C ASN A 91 -9.85 -20.35 -15.31
N GLN A 92 -10.78 -21.31 -15.20
CA GLN A 92 -11.74 -21.38 -14.10
C GLN A 92 -11.08 -21.25 -12.72
N SER A 93 -9.99 -21.99 -12.48
CA SER A 93 -9.33 -22.01 -11.19
C SER A 93 -8.89 -20.61 -10.73
N VAL A 94 -8.17 -19.88 -11.58
CA VAL A 94 -7.64 -18.55 -11.23
C VAL A 94 -8.75 -17.50 -11.20
N VAL A 95 -9.76 -17.59 -12.07
CA VAL A 95 -10.91 -16.66 -12.07
C VAL A 95 -11.78 -16.85 -10.83
N GLU A 96 -12.04 -18.08 -10.41
CA GLU A 96 -12.79 -18.35 -9.18
C GLU A 96 -12.01 -17.95 -7.93
N ARG A 97 -10.70 -18.18 -7.91
CA ARG A 97 -9.84 -17.70 -6.82
C ARG A 97 -9.90 -16.18 -6.71
N ALA A 98 -9.72 -15.47 -7.82
CA ALA A 98 -9.82 -14.02 -7.85
C ALA A 98 -11.19 -13.52 -7.36
N ARG A 99 -12.28 -14.18 -7.78
CA ARG A 99 -13.64 -13.87 -7.34
C ARG A 99 -13.83 -14.05 -5.82
N LEU A 100 -13.28 -15.12 -5.25
CA LEU A 100 -13.36 -15.35 -3.80
C LEU A 100 -12.57 -14.31 -3.02
N LEU A 101 -11.37 -13.95 -3.46
CA LEU A 101 -10.56 -12.92 -2.82
C LEU A 101 -11.24 -11.53 -2.87
N ASP A 102 -11.90 -11.21 -3.98
CA ASP A 102 -12.70 -10.00 -4.12
C ASP A 102 -13.93 -10.04 -3.18
N GLN A 103 -14.66 -11.14 -3.17
CA GLN A 103 -15.82 -11.33 -2.31
C GLN A 103 -15.48 -11.24 -0.81
N ASP A 104 -14.30 -11.72 -0.42
CA ASP A 104 -13.79 -11.66 0.95
C ASP A 104 -13.14 -10.32 1.29
N ASN A 105 -13.24 -9.33 0.39
CA ASN A 105 -12.64 -8.00 0.52
C ASN A 105 -11.11 -8.02 0.74
N ILE A 106 -10.43 -9.01 0.19
CA ILE A 106 -8.97 -9.11 0.22
C ILE A 106 -8.36 -8.27 -0.89
N ILE A 107 -8.95 -8.33 -2.09
CA ILE A 107 -8.53 -7.57 -3.26
C ILE A 107 -9.69 -6.80 -3.86
N ASP A 108 -9.38 -5.78 -4.66
CA ASP A 108 -10.28 -5.04 -5.53
C ASP A 108 -9.73 -5.10 -6.96
N ILE A 109 -10.45 -5.73 -7.88
CA ILE A 109 -9.96 -5.94 -9.25
C ILE A 109 -10.57 -4.92 -10.19
N LYS A 110 -9.71 -4.21 -10.91
CA LYS A 110 -10.09 -3.16 -11.87
C LYS A 110 -9.59 -3.50 -13.26
N ALA A 111 -10.43 -3.29 -14.27
CA ALA A 111 -10.10 -3.51 -15.69
C ALA A 111 -10.09 -2.20 -16.48
N CYS A 112 -9.05 -1.98 -17.27
CA CYS A 112 -8.89 -0.80 -18.11
C CYS A 112 -9.81 -0.84 -19.34
N GLN A 113 -10.83 0.01 -19.39
CA GLN A 113 -11.73 0.11 -20.54
C GLN A 113 -11.01 0.49 -21.84
N THR A 114 -9.95 1.30 -21.75
CA THR A 114 -9.16 1.64 -22.93
C THR A 114 -8.49 0.38 -23.51
N MET A 115 -7.90 -0.47 -22.67
CA MET A 115 -7.32 -1.73 -23.12
C MET A 115 -8.39 -2.72 -23.58
N MET A 116 -9.53 -2.81 -22.89
CA MET A 116 -10.65 -3.62 -23.33
C MET A 116 -11.07 -3.28 -24.77
N ARG A 117 -11.18 -1.99 -25.11
CA ARG A 117 -11.48 -1.57 -26.49
C ARG A 117 -10.37 -1.97 -27.47
N THR A 118 -9.11 -1.87 -27.09
CA THR A 118 -7.97 -2.27 -27.93
C THR A 118 -7.98 -3.78 -28.22
N LEU A 119 -8.38 -4.58 -27.22
CA LEU A 119 -8.47 -6.05 -27.29
C LEU A 119 -9.83 -6.55 -27.79
N GLU A 120 -10.73 -5.63 -28.19
CA GLU A 120 -12.09 -5.95 -28.64
C GLU A 120 -12.91 -6.75 -27.61
N ILE A 121 -12.71 -6.43 -26.31
CA ILE A 121 -13.44 -7.05 -25.20
C ILE A 121 -14.64 -6.20 -24.83
N GLY A 122 -15.84 -6.75 -24.98
CA GLY A 122 -17.08 -6.10 -24.57
C GLY A 122 -17.23 -6.01 -23.04
N GLN A 123 -17.89 -4.97 -22.56
CA GLN A 123 -18.10 -4.77 -21.11
C GLN A 123 -18.78 -5.96 -20.43
N SER A 124 -19.71 -6.62 -21.12
CA SER A 124 -20.43 -7.79 -20.59
C SER A 124 -19.64 -9.10 -20.67
N GLU A 125 -18.46 -9.09 -21.28
CA GLU A 125 -17.63 -10.30 -21.42
C GLU A 125 -16.78 -10.55 -20.17
N LEU A 126 -16.57 -9.54 -19.33
CA LEU A 126 -15.89 -9.71 -18.05
C LEU A 126 -16.88 -10.05 -16.91
N PRO A 127 -16.41 -10.73 -15.86
CA PRO A 127 -17.21 -10.97 -14.66
C PRO A 127 -17.61 -9.67 -13.96
N SER A 128 -18.77 -9.69 -13.30
CA SER A 128 -19.33 -8.49 -12.65
C SER A 128 -18.58 -8.03 -11.39
N PHE A 129 -17.74 -8.87 -10.81
CA PHE A 129 -16.91 -8.47 -9.68
C PHE A 129 -15.72 -7.59 -10.10
N ILE A 130 -15.37 -7.55 -11.38
CA ILE A 130 -14.31 -6.69 -11.90
C ILE A 130 -14.87 -5.30 -12.19
N GLU A 131 -14.39 -4.31 -11.48
CA GLU A 131 -14.71 -2.91 -11.74
C GLU A 131 -14.05 -2.43 -13.04
N GLN A 132 -14.82 -1.76 -13.89
CA GLN A 132 -14.29 -1.24 -15.17
C GLN A 132 -13.97 0.24 -15.03
N VAL A 133 -12.68 0.58 -15.08
CA VAL A 133 -12.19 1.95 -14.99
C VAL A 133 -11.84 2.51 -16.37
N PRO A 134 -12.06 3.79 -16.64
CA PRO A 134 -11.84 4.39 -17.96
C PRO A 134 -10.41 4.21 -18.49
N PHE A 135 -9.41 4.41 -17.61
CA PHE A 135 -7.99 4.41 -17.97
C PHE A 135 -7.13 3.99 -16.77
N ALA A 136 -6.46 2.85 -16.88
CA ALA A 136 -5.68 2.26 -15.79
C ALA A 136 -4.59 3.17 -15.21
N PRO A 137 -3.76 3.88 -16.02
CA PRO A 137 -2.76 4.78 -15.45
C PRO A 137 -3.34 5.89 -14.59
N ALA A 138 -4.48 6.46 -14.97
CA ALA A 138 -5.17 7.48 -14.18
C ALA A 138 -5.73 6.91 -12.87
N GLU A 139 -6.27 5.70 -12.89
CA GLU A 139 -6.75 5.03 -11.69
C GLU A 139 -5.61 4.69 -10.73
N ILE A 140 -4.49 4.18 -11.23
CA ILE A 140 -3.30 3.91 -10.42
C ILE A 140 -2.80 5.22 -9.78
N GLU A 141 -2.72 6.32 -10.54
CA GLU A 141 -2.32 7.62 -10.02
C GLU A 141 -3.30 8.13 -8.96
N ARG A 142 -4.61 7.95 -9.15
CA ARG A 142 -5.64 8.31 -8.18
C ARG A 142 -5.45 7.55 -6.86
N LEU A 143 -5.30 6.23 -6.93
CA LEU A 143 -5.06 5.38 -5.75
C LEU A 143 -3.80 5.82 -4.99
N GLN A 144 -2.73 6.15 -5.71
CA GLN A 144 -1.48 6.61 -5.09
C GLN A 144 -1.62 7.99 -4.43
N ARG A 145 -2.24 8.95 -5.11
CA ARG A 145 -2.27 10.36 -4.67
C ARG A 145 -3.40 10.66 -3.70
N GLU A 146 -4.57 10.04 -3.88
CA GLU A 146 -5.77 10.33 -3.09
C GLU A 146 -5.94 9.35 -1.93
N GLU A 147 -5.57 8.09 -2.12
CA GLU A 147 -5.73 7.04 -1.12
C GLU A 147 -4.41 6.61 -0.45
N GLY A 148 -3.27 7.09 -0.95
CA GLY A 148 -1.96 6.79 -0.38
C GLY A 148 -1.47 5.37 -0.61
N PHE A 149 -1.91 4.74 -1.72
CA PHE A 149 -1.47 3.40 -2.09
C PHE A 149 -0.02 3.40 -2.59
N THR A 150 0.71 2.34 -2.29
CA THR A 150 2.03 2.09 -2.85
C THR A 150 1.91 1.18 -4.07
N ARG A 151 2.49 1.59 -5.20
CA ARG A 151 2.54 0.77 -6.42
C ARG A 151 3.62 -0.30 -6.29
N LEU A 152 3.28 -1.53 -6.69
CA LEU A 152 4.15 -2.70 -6.77
C LEU A 152 4.32 -3.17 -8.22
#